data_41d470071aa4f8e8385e7e1f6d73c094
#
_entry.id   41d470071aa4f8e8385e7e1f6d73c094
#
_cell.length_a   1.000
_cell.length_b   1.000
_cell.length_c   1.000
_cell.angle_alpha   90.00
_cell.angle_beta   90.00
_cell.angle_gamma   90.00
#
_symmetry.space_group_name_H-M   'P 1'
#
loop_
_entity.id
_entity.type
_entity.pdbx_description
1 polymer ?
#
loop_
_entity_poly.entity_id
_entity_poly.type
_entity_poly.pdbx_seq_one_letter_code
_entity_poly.pdbx_strand_id
1 'polypeptide(L)'
;MVNSIKITDYITEDLIDLDLKSKNREGILIELSELLEKSPNITGEEKDIYKALVDREKLGSTGIGKGVAIPHAKTESAISLTVAFGVSKEGIDFNSWDEEDVHLFFVFASPNKDSQIYLKVLARISRLIREEEFRDNLFNCKTPKEVIDCIREKEES
;
A
#
# COMPACT_ATOMS: atom_id res chain seq x y z
N MET A 1 -21.04 4.62 16.73
CA MET A 1 -20.65 4.44 16.48
C MET A 1 -20.05 3.86 15.94
N VAL A 2 -19.94 3.71 15.76
CA VAL A 2 -19.40 3.07 15.21
C VAL A 2 -18.09 3.08 14.99
N ASN A 3 -17.51 2.34 14.92
CA ASN A 3 -16.30 2.17 14.70
C ASN A 3 -15.88 2.44 13.46
N SER A 4 -15.39 3.52 13.15
CA SER A 4 -14.85 3.77 11.94
C SER A 4 -13.40 3.45 11.96
N ILE A 5 -13.04 2.46 11.21
CA ILE A 5 -11.66 2.12 11.00
C ILE A 5 -11.12 3.10 9.97
N LYS A 6 -10.04 3.78 10.29
CA LYS A 6 -9.44 4.75 9.40
C LYS A 6 -8.09 4.23 8.87
N ILE A 7 -7.79 4.54 7.63
CA ILE A 7 -6.52 4.16 7.01
C ILE A 7 -5.36 4.73 7.82
N THR A 8 -5.51 5.96 8.32
CA THR A 8 -4.46 6.63 9.08
C THR A 8 -4.18 5.99 10.44
N ASP A 9 -5.00 5.04 10.87
CA ASP A 9 -4.72 4.27 12.09
C ASP A 9 -3.64 3.21 11.83
N TYR A 10 -3.36 2.90 10.56
CA TYR A 10 -2.49 1.79 10.20
C TYR A 10 -1.25 2.20 9.40
N ILE A 11 -1.10 3.48 9.09
CA ILE A 11 0.02 3.98 8.32
C ILE A 11 0.68 5.14 9.07
N THR A 12 2.00 5.16 9.11
CA THR A 12 2.73 6.25 9.75
C THR A 12 3.66 6.88 8.72
N GLU A 13 4.22 8.04 9.04
CA GLU A 13 5.10 8.73 8.12
C GLU A 13 6.32 7.90 7.73
N ASP A 14 6.82 7.06 8.64
CA ASP A 14 7.98 6.21 8.38
C ASP A 14 7.70 5.17 7.31
N LEU A 15 6.45 4.90 7.02
CA LEU A 15 6.03 3.89 6.07
C LEU A 15 5.59 4.49 4.73
N ILE A 16 6.09 5.69 4.44
CA ILE A 16 5.77 6.38 3.20
C ILE A 16 7.05 6.71 2.44
N ASP A 17 7.14 6.27 1.18
CA ASP A 17 8.28 6.55 0.31
C ASP A 17 7.76 7.22 -0.96
N LEU A 18 8.02 8.49 -1.13
CA LEU A 18 7.52 9.27 -2.25
C LEU A 18 8.39 9.18 -3.50
N ASP A 19 9.46 8.39 -3.45
CA ASP A 19 10.38 8.31 -4.56
C ASP A 19 10.93 6.89 -4.70
N LEU A 20 10.05 5.95 -5.04
CA LEU A 20 10.47 4.58 -5.28
C LEU A 20 11.44 4.56 -6.45
N LYS A 21 12.50 3.79 -6.32
CA LYS A 21 13.62 3.82 -7.27
C LYS A 21 13.56 2.75 -8.34
N SER A 22 12.89 1.65 -8.08
CA SER A 22 12.88 0.53 -8.99
C SER A 22 12.13 0.82 -10.27
N LYS A 23 12.51 0.17 -11.34
CA LYS A 23 11.93 0.39 -12.65
C LYS A 23 11.07 -0.80 -13.10
N ASN A 24 10.99 -1.85 -12.31
CA ASN A 24 10.20 -3.02 -12.67
C ASN A 24 9.45 -3.56 -11.46
N ARG A 25 8.54 -4.47 -11.74
CA ARG A 25 7.64 -5.02 -10.71
C ARG A 25 8.38 -5.72 -9.58
N GLU A 26 9.38 -6.52 -9.92
CA GLU A 26 10.14 -7.25 -8.92
C GLU A 26 10.85 -6.29 -7.97
N GLY A 27 11.52 -5.28 -8.53
CA GLY A 27 12.23 -4.30 -7.71
C GLY A 27 11.31 -3.49 -6.82
N ILE A 28 10.11 -3.16 -7.31
CA ILE A 28 9.12 -2.43 -6.52
C ILE A 28 8.67 -3.30 -5.34
N LEU A 29 8.44 -4.59 -5.55
CA LEU A 29 8.03 -5.46 -4.45
C LEU A 29 9.12 -5.58 -3.39
N ILE A 30 10.39 -5.55 -3.80
CA ILE A 30 11.50 -5.53 -2.85
C ILE A 30 11.48 -4.22 -2.05
N GLU A 31 11.35 -3.08 -2.73
CA GLU A 31 11.33 -1.79 -2.03
C GLU A 31 10.15 -1.69 -1.06
N LEU A 32 8.98 -2.19 -1.47
CA LEU A 32 7.80 -2.14 -0.61
C LEU A 32 7.94 -3.06 0.60
N SER A 33 8.59 -4.22 0.43
CA SER A 33 8.84 -5.11 1.55
C SER A 33 9.78 -4.47 2.56
N GLU A 34 10.81 -3.79 2.07
CA GLU A 34 11.76 -3.08 2.93
C GLU A 34 11.07 -1.94 3.68
N LEU A 35 10.15 -1.26 3.00
CA LEU A 35 9.41 -0.17 3.62
C LEU A 35 8.53 -0.70 4.75
N LEU A 36 7.82 -1.79 4.54
CA LEU A 36 6.98 -2.40 5.57
C LEU A 36 7.81 -2.82 6.78
N GLU A 37 9.02 -3.26 6.55
CA GLU A 37 9.87 -3.73 7.66
C GLU A 37 10.33 -2.63 8.60
N LYS A 38 10.14 -1.38 8.24
CA LYS A 38 10.42 -0.28 9.15
C LYS A 38 9.41 -0.21 10.30
N SER A 39 8.27 -0.90 10.15
CA SER A 39 7.26 -0.90 11.20
C SER A 39 7.64 -1.83 12.33
N PRO A 40 7.44 -1.42 13.60
CA PRO A 40 7.66 -2.32 14.73
C PRO A 40 6.69 -3.49 14.77
N ASN A 41 5.62 -3.42 13.94
CA ASN A 41 4.65 -4.52 13.87
C ASN A 41 5.13 -5.65 12.97
N ILE A 42 6.24 -5.47 12.27
CA ILE A 42 6.80 -6.49 11.40
C ILE A 42 8.01 -7.09 12.11
N THR A 43 7.94 -8.38 12.41
CA THR A 43 8.96 -9.03 13.23
C THR A 43 9.76 -10.09 12.49
N GLY A 44 9.40 -10.44 11.30
CA GLY A 44 10.11 -11.47 10.56
C GLY A 44 11.26 -10.92 9.74
N GLU A 45 11.86 -11.78 8.96
CA GLU A 45 12.94 -11.38 8.09
C GLU A 45 12.35 -10.77 6.82
N GLU A 46 13.10 -9.90 6.20
CA GLU A 46 12.70 -9.24 4.98
C GLU A 46 12.22 -10.20 3.91
N LYS A 47 12.90 -11.34 3.78
CA LYS A 47 12.53 -12.34 2.79
C LYS A 47 11.12 -12.86 2.93
N ASP A 48 10.60 -12.91 4.13
CA ASP A 48 9.27 -13.43 4.39
C ASP A 48 8.21 -12.49 3.82
N ILE A 49 8.40 -11.20 3.99
CA ILE A 49 7.46 -10.21 3.46
C ILE A 49 7.52 -10.20 1.93
N TYR A 50 8.73 -10.15 1.38
CA TYR A 50 8.89 -10.14 -0.06
C TYR A 50 8.29 -11.40 -0.69
N LYS A 51 8.58 -12.55 -0.10
CA LYS A 51 8.06 -13.82 -0.63
C LYS A 51 6.53 -13.82 -0.61
N ALA A 52 5.93 -13.35 0.47
CA ALA A 52 4.47 -13.32 0.57
C ALA A 52 3.86 -12.35 -0.47
N LEU A 53 4.51 -11.22 -0.71
CA LEU A 53 4.05 -10.29 -1.75
C LEU A 53 4.13 -10.93 -3.13
N VAL A 54 5.23 -11.59 -3.43
CA VAL A 54 5.41 -12.27 -4.73
C VAL A 54 4.39 -13.39 -4.91
N ASP A 55 4.18 -14.19 -3.88
CA ASP A 55 3.25 -15.30 -3.95
C ASP A 55 1.83 -14.80 -4.25
N ARG A 56 1.45 -13.67 -3.64
CA ARG A 56 0.13 -13.09 -3.91
C ARG A 56 0.04 -12.57 -5.35
N GLU A 57 1.08 -11.93 -5.85
CA GLU A 57 1.06 -11.40 -7.23
C GLU A 57 0.99 -12.52 -8.26
N LYS A 58 1.49 -13.72 -7.94
CA LYS A 58 1.41 -14.85 -8.84
C LYS A 58 -0.03 -15.32 -9.04
N LEU A 59 -0.92 -15.02 -8.11
CA LEU A 59 -2.32 -15.37 -8.23
C LEU A 59 -3.09 -14.39 -9.11
N GLY A 60 -2.51 -13.27 -9.43
CA GLY A 60 -3.10 -12.23 -10.25
C GLY A 60 -2.62 -10.88 -9.75
N SER A 61 -2.46 -9.93 -10.65
CA SER A 61 -1.95 -8.62 -10.30
C SER A 61 -2.84 -7.91 -9.29
N THR A 62 -2.23 -7.21 -8.35
CA THR A 62 -2.95 -6.33 -7.43
C THR A 62 -3.06 -4.92 -8.01
N GLY A 63 -2.65 -4.72 -9.27
CA GLY A 63 -2.88 -3.45 -9.97
C GLY A 63 -4.36 -3.35 -10.31
N ILE A 64 -5.05 -2.41 -9.68
CA ILE A 64 -6.51 -2.32 -9.80
C ILE A 64 -6.97 -1.30 -10.83
N GLY A 65 -6.04 -0.77 -11.58
CA GLY A 65 -6.33 0.22 -12.61
C GLY A 65 -6.16 1.64 -12.07
N LYS A 66 -6.26 2.60 -12.96
CA LYS A 66 -6.16 4.03 -12.64
C LYS A 66 -4.81 4.41 -12.02
N GLY A 67 -3.78 3.63 -12.32
CA GLY A 67 -2.42 3.90 -11.82
C GLY A 67 -2.19 3.49 -10.38
N VAL A 68 -3.03 2.63 -9.82
CA VAL A 68 -2.93 2.21 -8.41
C VAL A 68 -2.78 0.71 -8.29
N ALA A 69 -1.93 0.26 -7.39
CA ALA A 69 -1.84 -1.15 -7.02
C ALA A 69 -1.94 -1.28 -5.50
N ILE A 70 -2.43 -2.43 -5.05
CA ILE A 70 -2.61 -2.71 -3.63
C ILE A 70 -1.98 -4.08 -3.32
N PRO A 71 -0.65 -4.18 -3.38
CA PRO A 71 0.01 -5.45 -3.05
C PRO A 71 -0.20 -5.78 -1.58
N HIS A 72 -0.32 -7.06 -1.28
CA HIS A 72 -0.46 -7.43 0.13
C HIS A 72 0.18 -8.77 0.43
N ALA A 73 0.62 -8.91 1.68
CA ALA A 73 1.24 -10.09 2.21
C ALA A 73 0.49 -10.54 3.45
N LYS A 74 0.04 -11.81 3.45
CA LYS A 74 -0.45 -12.43 4.65
C LYS A 74 0.72 -13.19 5.21
N THR A 75 1.14 -12.86 6.41
CA THR A 75 2.33 -13.45 6.98
C THR A 75 2.31 -13.40 8.50
N GLU A 76 2.88 -14.39 9.14
CA GLU A 76 3.02 -14.38 10.59
C GLU A 76 4.09 -13.41 11.05
N SER A 77 4.89 -12.84 10.13
CA SER A 77 5.83 -11.78 10.48
C SER A 77 5.13 -10.50 10.88
N ALA A 78 3.88 -10.32 10.48
CA ALA A 78 3.09 -9.15 10.88
C ALA A 78 2.29 -9.49 12.12
N ILE A 79 2.50 -8.75 13.22
CA ILE A 79 1.74 -8.95 14.43
C ILE A 79 0.39 -8.21 14.39
N SER A 80 0.28 -7.22 13.53
CA SER A 80 -0.99 -6.54 13.28
C SER A 80 -0.95 -5.95 11.88
N LEU A 81 -2.10 -5.53 11.38
CA LEU A 81 -2.18 -4.93 10.05
C LEU A 81 -1.27 -3.70 9.97
N THR A 82 -0.47 -3.67 8.95
CA THR A 82 0.46 -2.57 8.68
C THR A 82 0.28 -2.14 7.23
N VAL A 83 0.18 -0.85 7.00
CA VAL A 83 0.00 -0.29 5.66
C VAL A 83 1.16 0.64 5.36
N ALA A 84 1.72 0.53 4.18
CA ALA A 84 2.75 1.46 3.70
C ALA A 84 2.28 2.05 2.37
N PHE A 85 2.84 3.18 1.99
CA PHE A 85 2.47 3.85 0.75
C PHE A 85 3.72 4.28 0.01
N GLY A 86 3.75 4.03 -1.30
CA GLY A 86 4.88 4.43 -2.13
C GLY A 86 4.43 5.06 -3.43
N VAL A 87 5.26 5.94 -3.96
CA VAL A 87 4.99 6.61 -5.24
C VAL A 87 6.14 6.33 -6.20
N SER A 88 5.79 5.89 -7.41
CA SER A 88 6.75 5.78 -8.52
C SER A 88 6.44 6.92 -9.46
N LYS A 89 7.35 7.88 -9.59
CA LYS A 89 7.12 9.06 -10.43
C LYS A 89 7.05 8.69 -11.91
N GLU A 90 7.84 7.73 -12.32
CA GLU A 90 7.86 7.31 -13.73
C GLU A 90 6.79 6.29 -14.09
N GLY A 91 6.29 5.60 -13.13
CA GLY A 91 5.32 4.53 -13.36
C GLY A 91 5.97 3.20 -13.65
N ILE A 92 5.30 2.14 -13.26
CA ILE A 92 5.80 0.78 -13.39
C ILE A 92 4.76 -0.07 -14.07
N ASP A 93 5.19 -0.88 -15.04
CA ASP A 93 4.33 -1.89 -15.61
C ASP A 93 4.11 -2.96 -14.55
N PHE A 94 2.94 -2.95 -13.94
CA PHE A 94 2.59 -3.86 -12.86
C PHE A 94 1.58 -4.91 -13.33
N ASN A 95 1.43 -5.04 -14.62
CA ASN A 95 0.50 -5.98 -15.23
C ASN A 95 -0.92 -5.75 -14.74
N SER A 96 -1.29 -4.47 -14.60
CA SER A 96 -2.64 -4.08 -14.20
C SER A 96 -3.64 -4.51 -15.25
N TRP A 97 -4.87 -4.80 -14.84
CA TRP A 97 -5.86 -5.31 -15.79
C TRP A 97 -6.27 -4.26 -16.84
N ASP A 98 -6.05 -2.97 -16.58
CA ASP A 98 -6.31 -1.92 -17.57
C ASP A 98 -5.06 -1.59 -18.40
N GLU A 99 -3.97 -2.31 -18.15
CA GLU A 99 -2.69 -2.17 -18.87
C GLU A 99 -2.01 -0.80 -18.69
N GLU A 100 -2.46 -0.01 -17.71
CA GLU A 100 -1.83 1.27 -17.43
C GLU A 100 -0.71 1.10 -16.41
N ASP A 101 0.31 1.96 -16.47
CA ASP A 101 1.39 1.94 -15.49
C ASP A 101 0.88 2.34 -14.12
N VAL A 102 1.52 1.82 -13.09
CA VAL A 102 1.16 2.10 -11.71
C VAL A 102 2.12 3.10 -11.12
N HIS A 103 1.58 4.13 -10.49
CA HIS A 103 2.35 5.18 -9.83
C HIS A 103 2.14 5.19 -8.32
N LEU A 104 0.99 4.71 -7.85
CA LEU A 104 0.65 4.74 -6.42
C LEU A 104 0.50 3.32 -5.90
N PHE A 105 1.21 3.03 -4.81
CA PHE A 105 1.18 1.70 -4.22
C PHE A 105 0.76 1.78 -2.75
N PHE A 106 -0.36 1.16 -2.40
CA PHE A 106 -0.73 0.93 -1.01
C PHE A 106 -0.41 -0.53 -0.72
N VAL A 107 0.57 -0.78 0.13
CA VAL A 107 1.00 -2.15 0.40
C VAL A 107 0.64 -2.54 1.83
N PHE A 108 0.13 -3.75 1.97
CA PHE A 108 -0.36 -4.26 3.25
C PHE A 108 0.43 -5.47 3.70
N ALA A 109 0.67 -5.55 5.01
CA ALA A 109 1.10 -6.80 5.62
C ALA A 109 0.13 -7.09 6.76
N SER A 110 -0.42 -8.28 6.81
CA SER A 110 -1.38 -8.63 7.85
C SER A 110 -1.14 -10.04 8.37
N PRO A 111 -1.48 -10.30 9.64
CA PRO A 111 -1.38 -11.64 10.19
C PRO A 111 -2.39 -12.57 9.52
N ASN A 112 -2.07 -13.85 9.51
CA ASN A 112 -2.96 -14.83 8.89
C ASN A 112 -4.33 -14.93 9.55
N LYS A 113 -4.43 -14.58 10.80
CA LYS A 113 -5.64 -14.78 11.54
C LYS A 113 -6.66 -13.69 11.42
N ASP A 114 -6.30 -12.47 11.12
CA ASP A 114 -7.23 -11.35 11.23
C ASP A 114 -7.45 -10.75 9.87
N SER A 115 -8.43 -11.26 9.16
CA SER A 115 -8.73 -10.76 7.83
C SER A 115 -9.81 -9.69 7.80
N GLN A 116 -10.52 -9.47 8.91
CA GLN A 116 -11.61 -8.49 8.90
C GLN A 116 -11.15 -7.06 8.81
N ILE A 117 -10.14 -6.71 9.61
CA ILE A 117 -9.61 -5.36 9.59
C ILE A 117 -8.98 -5.06 8.24
N TYR A 118 -8.21 -6.02 7.73
CA TYR A 118 -7.59 -5.90 6.42
C TYR A 118 -8.64 -5.60 5.35
N LEU A 119 -9.73 -6.36 5.32
CA LEU A 119 -10.76 -6.17 4.31
C LEU A 119 -11.46 -4.81 4.44
N LYS A 120 -11.65 -4.31 5.66
CA LYS A 120 -12.26 -3.00 5.86
C LYS A 120 -11.36 -1.87 5.38
N VAL A 121 -10.06 -1.96 5.66
CA VAL A 121 -9.12 -0.95 5.22
C VAL A 121 -8.98 -0.99 3.69
N LEU A 122 -8.91 -2.19 3.13
CA LEU A 122 -8.82 -2.37 1.69
C LEU A 122 -10.05 -1.76 0.99
N ALA A 123 -11.25 -2.03 1.52
CA ALA A 123 -12.47 -1.49 0.93
C ALA A 123 -12.48 0.04 0.99
N ARG A 124 -11.97 0.59 2.09
CA ARG A 124 -11.93 2.04 2.24
C ARG A 124 -10.97 2.67 1.25
N ILE A 125 -9.77 2.10 1.10
CA ILE A 125 -8.82 2.59 0.11
C ILE A 125 -9.40 2.48 -1.29
N SER A 126 -10.01 1.34 -1.61
CA SER A 126 -10.59 1.12 -2.94
C SER A 126 -11.65 2.16 -3.28
N ARG A 127 -12.40 2.59 -2.27
CA ARG A 127 -13.42 3.61 -2.48
C ARG A 127 -12.80 5.00 -2.71
N LEU A 128 -11.82 5.37 -1.90
CA LEU A 128 -11.22 6.70 -1.98
C LEU A 128 -10.46 6.90 -3.29
N ILE A 129 -9.77 5.87 -3.77
CA ILE A 129 -8.96 6.01 -4.97
C ILE A 129 -9.77 6.07 -6.26
N ARG A 130 -11.09 5.94 -6.19
CA ARG A 130 -11.93 6.16 -7.37
C ARG A 130 -11.90 7.61 -7.79
N GLU A 131 -11.63 8.53 -6.87
CA GLU A 131 -11.66 9.94 -7.17
C GLU A 131 -10.33 10.41 -7.71
N GLU A 132 -10.35 10.91 -8.93
CA GLU A 132 -9.15 11.35 -9.62
C GLU A 132 -8.42 12.43 -8.84
N GLU A 133 -9.15 13.37 -8.26
CA GLU A 133 -8.55 14.45 -7.50
C GLU A 133 -7.73 13.91 -6.32
N PHE A 134 -8.25 12.89 -5.65
CA PHE A 134 -7.54 12.28 -4.52
C PHE A 134 -6.24 11.63 -5.00
N ARG A 135 -6.29 10.90 -6.12
CA ARG A 135 -5.10 10.26 -6.68
C ARG A 135 -4.06 11.30 -7.07
N ASP A 136 -4.50 12.40 -7.69
CA ASP A 136 -3.59 13.47 -8.12
C ASP A 136 -2.96 14.13 -6.90
N ASN A 137 -3.73 14.36 -5.85
CA ASN A 137 -3.20 14.97 -4.63
C ASN A 137 -2.15 14.08 -3.99
N LEU A 138 -2.39 12.77 -3.95
CA LEU A 138 -1.40 11.84 -3.40
C LEU A 138 -0.11 11.84 -4.23
N PHE A 139 -0.26 11.83 -5.53
CA PHE A 139 0.89 11.80 -6.44
C PHE A 139 1.75 13.05 -6.28
N ASN A 140 1.12 14.17 -5.97
CA ASN A 140 1.81 15.47 -5.88
C ASN A 140 2.28 15.82 -4.47
N CYS A 141 2.05 14.99 -3.47
CA CYS A 141 2.54 15.23 -2.12
C CYS A 141 4.06 15.28 -2.12
N LYS A 142 4.62 16.18 -1.33
CA LYS A 142 6.05 16.39 -1.25
C LYS A 142 6.66 15.83 0.02
N THR A 143 5.86 15.53 1.02
CA THR A 143 6.34 14.97 2.27
C THR A 143 5.41 13.88 2.76
N PRO A 144 5.91 12.93 3.56
CA PRO A 144 5.05 11.92 4.16
C PRO A 144 3.92 12.52 4.99
N LYS A 145 4.17 13.63 5.66
CA LYS A 145 3.12 14.28 6.44
C LYS A 145 1.97 14.74 5.55
N GLU A 146 2.29 15.26 4.37
CA GLU A 146 1.26 15.69 3.41
C GLU A 146 0.39 14.52 2.98
N VAL A 147 0.98 13.33 2.83
CA VAL A 147 0.23 12.13 2.46
C VAL A 147 -0.76 11.78 3.58
N ILE A 148 -0.29 11.76 4.82
CA ILE A 148 -1.14 11.46 5.97
C ILE A 148 -2.28 12.48 6.05
N ASP A 149 -1.96 13.76 5.88
CA ASP A 149 -2.97 14.82 5.94
C ASP A 149 -4.00 14.67 4.81
N CYS A 150 -3.53 14.34 3.62
CA CYS A 150 -4.39 14.14 2.46
C CYS A 150 -5.38 13.00 2.70
N ILE A 151 -4.90 11.87 3.22
CA ILE A 151 -5.74 10.73 3.52
C ILE A 151 -6.72 11.09 4.64
N ARG A 152 -6.23 11.75 5.68
CA ARG A 152 -7.08 12.10 6.83
C ARG A 152 -8.20 13.03 6.41
N GLU A 153 -7.91 14.05 5.62
CA GLU A 153 -8.93 14.98 5.14
C GLU A 153 -9.97 14.26 4.32
N LYS A 154 -9.55 13.34 3.49
CA LYS A 154 -10.49 12.61 2.64
C LYS A 154 -11.37 11.67 3.46
N GLU A 155 -10.80 11.06 4.49
CA GLU A 155 -11.56 10.18 5.35
C GLU A 155 -12.59 10.92 6.20
N GLU A 156 -12.33 12.17 6.48
CA GLU A 156 -13.22 12.98 7.32
C GLU A 156 -14.27 13.75 6.53
N SER A 157 -14.16 13.75 5.23
CA SER A 157 -15.10 14.53 4.41
C SER A 157 -16.42 13.79 4.14
#